data_e3436de91ce8f07c55265c7d4a4d4b44
#
_entry.id   e3436de91ce8f07c55265c7d4a4d4b44
#
_cell.length_a   1.000
_cell.length_b   1.000
_cell.length_c   1.000
_cell.angle_alpha   90.00
_cell.angle_beta   90.00
_cell.angle_gamma   90.00
#
_symmetry.space_group_name_H-M   'P 1'
#
loop_
_entity.id
_entity.type
_entity.pdbx_description
1 polymer ?
#
loop_
_entity_poly.entity_id
_entity_poly.type
_entity_poly.pdbx_seq_one_letter_code
_entity_poly.pdbx_strand_id
1 'polypeptide(L)'
;GGYPVRTITVSALGEAVILCGGSGNCLCPGITGTDIRGAGLFPAFLEKVGEKEFIEITGLNPSTIYSVNKLMWLKQNCQDLYGRAVMVFTFQDFLIHTLAGVRAIDFSMASRTGLFDCNENSWSDRLLETSGIREGLLSEPVRGGTVVGKIIPNEAFELNLPQDTLIVAGTHDHICNAIGCGAV
;
A
#
# COMPACT_ATOMS: atom_id res chain seq x y z
N GLY A 1 -33.44 4.75 -16.10
CA GLY A 1 -32.89 3.76 -15.19
C GLY A 1 -31.43 3.52 -15.52
N GLY A 2 -30.54 3.89 -14.57
CA GLY A 2 -29.11 3.62 -14.73
C GLY A 2 -28.80 2.14 -14.49
N TYR A 3 -27.70 1.67 -15.03
CA TYR A 3 -27.20 0.32 -14.72
C TYR A 3 -26.64 0.31 -13.28
N PRO A 4 -26.92 -0.72 -12.46
CA PRO A 4 -26.35 -0.81 -11.12
C PRO A 4 -24.82 -0.98 -11.18
N VAL A 5 -24.12 -0.34 -10.25
CA VAL A 5 -22.68 -0.57 -10.08
C VAL A 5 -22.46 -2.01 -9.59
N ARG A 6 -21.69 -2.79 -10.31
CA ARG A 6 -21.41 -4.20 -9.97
C ARG A 6 -20.04 -4.38 -9.33
N THR A 7 -19.12 -3.48 -9.64
CA THR A 7 -17.71 -3.62 -9.23
C THR A 7 -17.12 -2.25 -9.00
N ILE A 8 -16.30 -2.14 -7.96
CA ILE A 8 -15.44 -0.98 -7.70
C ILE A 8 -14.00 -1.49 -7.71
N THR A 9 -13.13 -0.78 -8.43
CA THR A 9 -11.69 -0.96 -8.41
C THR A 9 -11.00 0.38 -8.18
N VAL A 10 -9.83 0.36 -7.56
CA VAL A 10 -9.11 1.57 -7.17
C VAL A 10 -7.80 1.67 -7.93
N SER A 11 -7.65 2.72 -8.74
CA SER A 11 -6.36 3.17 -9.26
C SER A 11 -5.82 4.26 -8.33
N ALA A 12 -4.61 4.12 -7.84
CA ALA A 12 -4.04 5.07 -6.88
C ALA A 12 -2.56 5.35 -7.14
N LEU A 13 -2.11 6.51 -6.67
CA LEU A 13 -0.68 6.81 -6.63
C LEU A 13 0.04 5.94 -5.58
N GLY A 14 1.27 5.57 -5.88
CA GLY A 14 2.12 4.78 -4.99
C GLY A 14 2.75 5.60 -3.86
N GLU A 15 3.64 4.94 -3.11
CA GLU A 15 4.58 5.50 -2.11
C GLU A 15 3.93 6.24 -0.92
N ALA A 16 2.61 6.26 -0.83
CA ALA A 16 1.91 6.88 0.29
C ALA A 16 2.02 6.01 1.56
N VAL A 17 1.84 6.65 2.72
CA VAL A 17 1.74 5.99 4.02
C VAL A 17 0.57 6.59 4.79
N ILE A 18 -0.34 5.73 5.23
CA ILE A 18 -1.44 6.05 6.13
C ILE A 18 -1.33 5.15 7.36
N LEU A 19 -1.16 5.75 8.53
CA LEU A 19 -1.16 5.00 9.80
C LEU A 19 -2.55 4.95 10.38
N CYS A 20 -3.05 3.76 10.70
CA CYS A 20 -4.35 3.56 11.32
C CYS A 20 -4.27 2.82 12.66
N GLY A 21 -5.15 3.20 13.56
CA GLY A 21 -5.38 2.53 14.85
C GLY A 21 -6.33 1.33 14.72
N GLY A 22 -6.57 0.63 15.82
CA GLY A 22 -7.37 -0.60 15.86
C GLY A 22 -8.82 -0.45 15.42
N SER A 23 -9.38 0.76 15.48
CA SER A 23 -10.74 1.09 14.98
C SER A 23 -10.77 1.51 13.50
N GLY A 24 -9.64 1.43 12.78
CA GLY A 24 -9.53 1.89 11.40
C GLY A 24 -9.36 3.42 11.23
N ASN A 25 -9.39 4.17 12.33
CA ASN A 25 -9.20 5.63 12.29
C ASN A 25 -7.75 6.00 11.92
N CYS A 26 -7.57 6.97 11.04
CA CYS A 26 -6.28 7.54 10.73
C CYS A 26 -5.68 8.23 11.98
N LEU A 27 -4.43 7.90 12.29
CA LEU A 27 -3.71 8.44 13.45
C LEU A 27 -3.07 9.81 13.16
N CYS A 28 -2.83 10.10 11.89
CA CYS A 28 -2.31 11.36 11.39
C CYS A 28 -2.73 11.55 9.92
N PRO A 29 -2.54 12.74 9.34
CA PRO A 29 -2.69 12.93 7.90
C PRO A 29 -1.81 11.97 7.11
N GLY A 30 -2.33 11.44 6.00
CA GLY A 30 -1.57 10.57 5.10
C GLY A 30 -0.35 11.28 4.52
N ILE A 31 0.76 10.56 4.39
CA ILE A 31 2.02 11.05 3.84
C ILE A 31 2.11 10.61 2.38
N THR A 32 2.22 11.56 1.47
CA THR A 32 2.26 11.29 0.02
C THR A 32 3.65 10.86 -0.47
N GLY A 33 3.73 10.36 -1.71
CA GLY A 33 4.98 9.98 -2.37
C GLY A 33 6.00 11.12 -2.47
N THR A 34 5.52 12.34 -2.67
CA THR A 34 6.37 13.55 -2.81
C THR A 34 6.98 14.05 -1.50
N ASP A 35 6.55 13.54 -0.37
CA ASP A 35 7.11 13.89 0.93
C ASP A 35 8.49 13.24 1.10
N ILE A 36 9.49 14.06 1.35
CA ILE A 36 10.90 13.65 1.43
C ILE A 36 11.36 13.28 2.84
N ARG A 37 10.45 13.24 3.84
CA ARG A 37 10.83 12.78 5.18
C ARG A 37 11.36 11.34 5.08
N GLY A 38 12.41 11.05 5.79
CA GLY A 38 13.10 9.76 5.73
C GLY A 38 14.11 9.61 4.59
N ALA A 39 14.22 10.57 3.66
CA ALA A 39 15.21 10.51 2.59
C ALA A 39 16.64 10.32 3.12
N GLY A 40 16.97 10.95 4.25
CA GLY A 40 18.28 10.81 4.92
C GLY A 40 18.54 9.44 5.55
N LEU A 41 17.51 8.60 5.72
CA LEU A 41 17.64 7.24 6.28
C LEU A 41 17.93 6.19 5.20
N PHE A 42 17.57 6.48 3.95
CA PHE A 42 17.67 5.53 2.85
C PHE A 42 19.11 5.07 2.56
N PRO A 43 20.14 5.94 2.53
CA PRO A 43 21.51 5.49 2.28
C PRO A 43 21.99 4.42 3.27
N ALA A 44 21.73 4.60 4.57
CA ALA A 44 22.13 3.63 5.59
C ALA A 44 21.31 2.33 5.51
N PHE A 45 20.05 2.42 5.11
CA PHE A 45 19.22 1.24 4.81
C PHE A 45 19.76 0.47 3.61
N LEU A 46 20.05 1.18 2.51
CA LEU A 46 20.57 0.58 1.28
C LEU A 46 21.96 -0.03 1.48
N GLU A 47 22.83 0.60 2.27
CA GLU A 47 24.15 0.06 2.63
C GLU A 47 24.04 -1.28 3.36
N LYS A 48 23.06 -1.42 4.28
CA LYS A 48 22.83 -2.67 5.02
C LYS A 48 22.23 -3.78 4.18
N VAL A 49 21.35 -3.44 3.25
CA VAL A 49 20.76 -4.40 2.32
C VAL A 49 21.76 -4.78 1.24
N GLY A 50 22.49 -3.82 0.71
CA GLY A 50 23.26 -3.91 -0.52
C GLY A 50 22.42 -3.49 -1.73
N GLU A 51 22.95 -2.53 -2.53
CA GLU A 51 22.19 -1.98 -3.68
C GLU A 51 21.77 -3.07 -4.67
N LYS A 52 22.69 -3.98 -4.99
CA LYS A 52 22.41 -5.09 -5.92
C LYS A 52 21.31 -5.99 -5.38
N GLU A 53 21.39 -6.37 -4.10
CA GLU A 53 20.38 -7.21 -3.44
C GLU A 53 19.02 -6.52 -3.41
N PHE A 54 18.98 -5.20 -3.11
CA PHE A 54 17.74 -4.41 -3.14
C PHE A 54 17.08 -4.45 -4.53
N ILE A 55 17.86 -4.27 -5.59
CA ILE A 55 17.34 -4.32 -6.98
C ILE A 55 16.85 -5.73 -7.32
N GLU A 56 17.60 -6.77 -6.95
CA GLU A 56 17.23 -8.17 -7.21
C GLU A 56 15.93 -8.56 -6.52
N ILE A 57 15.72 -8.12 -5.27
CA ILE A 57 14.49 -8.40 -4.51
C ILE A 57 13.31 -7.60 -5.07
N THR A 58 13.48 -6.29 -5.26
CA THR A 58 12.36 -5.38 -5.49
C THR A 58 12.05 -5.11 -6.97
N GLY A 59 13.03 -5.35 -7.87
CA GLY A 59 12.97 -4.87 -9.25
C GLY A 59 13.06 -3.36 -9.41
N LEU A 60 13.35 -2.62 -8.34
CA LEU A 60 13.32 -1.15 -8.31
C LEU A 60 14.74 -0.56 -8.28
N ASN A 61 14.93 0.57 -8.97
CA ASN A 61 16.11 1.39 -8.76
C ASN A 61 16.04 2.05 -7.37
N PRO A 62 17.17 2.17 -6.65
CA PRO A 62 17.24 2.87 -5.37
C PRO A 62 16.65 4.29 -5.45
N SER A 63 15.72 4.60 -4.56
CA SER A 63 15.07 5.91 -4.49
C SER A 63 14.55 6.23 -3.10
N THR A 64 14.58 7.51 -2.75
CA THR A 64 14.07 8.01 -1.47
C THR A 64 12.55 8.18 -1.43
N ILE A 65 11.84 7.92 -2.54
CA ILE A 65 10.39 8.13 -2.61
C ILE A 65 9.57 7.00 -1.99
N TYR A 66 10.12 5.79 -1.84
CA TYR A 66 9.36 4.61 -1.40
C TYR A 66 8.80 4.75 0.02
N SER A 67 7.71 4.05 0.29
CA SER A 67 7.01 4.11 1.59
C SER A 67 7.90 3.70 2.76
N VAL A 68 8.84 2.77 2.57
CA VAL A 68 9.79 2.33 3.60
C VAL A 68 10.52 3.50 4.26
N ASN A 69 10.90 4.52 3.49
CA ASN A 69 11.62 5.68 4.01
C ASN A 69 10.78 6.48 5.01
N LYS A 70 9.51 6.68 4.68
CA LYS A 70 8.54 7.38 5.54
C LYS A 70 8.23 6.56 6.79
N LEU A 71 8.11 5.24 6.65
CA LEU A 71 7.88 4.33 7.77
C LEU A 71 9.06 4.30 8.74
N MET A 72 10.29 4.21 8.24
CA MET A 72 11.50 4.31 9.07
C MET A 72 11.56 5.65 9.80
N TRP A 73 11.23 6.75 9.10
CA TRP A 73 11.21 8.08 9.70
C TRP A 73 10.16 8.19 10.80
N LEU A 74 8.95 7.71 10.56
CA LEU A 74 7.87 7.69 11.56
C LEU A 74 8.25 6.86 12.78
N LYS A 75 8.84 5.70 12.57
CA LYS A 75 9.32 4.82 13.64
C LYS A 75 10.39 5.50 14.50
N GLN A 76 11.28 6.27 13.88
CA GLN A 76 12.39 6.94 14.58
C GLN A 76 11.94 8.23 15.28
N ASN A 77 11.11 9.05 14.62
CA ASN A 77 10.82 10.43 15.03
C ASN A 77 9.43 10.61 15.67
N CYS A 78 8.53 9.64 15.47
CA CYS A 78 7.15 9.68 15.98
C CYS A 78 6.79 8.37 16.68
N GLN A 79 7.61 7.94 17.64
CA GLN A 79 7.53 6.62 18.26
C GLN A 79 6.17 6.34 18.89
N ASP A 80 5.57 7.29 19.60
CA ASP A 80 4.25 7.14 20.21
C ASP A 80 3.16 6.94 19.17
N LEU A 81 3.23 7.70 18.06
CA LEU A 81 2.29 7.59 16.95
C LEU A 81 2.44 6.23 16.24
N TYR A 82 3.69 5.86 15.91
CA TYR A 82 4.00 4.60 15.26
C TYR A 82 3.66 3.39 16.14
N GLY A 83 3.89 3.49 17.46
CA GLY A 83 3.57 2.45 18.43
C GLY A 83 2.07 2.15 18.55
N ARG A 84 1.22 3.15 18.29
CA ARG A 84 -0.25 3.02 18.30
C ARG A 84 -0.80 2.48 17.00
N ALA A 85 0.00 2.48 15.91
CA ALA A 85 -0.43 1.95 14.62
C ALA A 85 -0.55 0.42 14.69
N VAL A 86 -1.66 -0.09 14.22
CA VAL A 86 -1.93 -1.52 14.03
C VAL A 86 -2.11 -1.86 12.55
N MET A 87 -2.28 -0.86 11.71
CA MET A 87 -2.37 -0.98 10.25
C MET A 87 -1.61 0.16 9.58
N VAL A 88 -0.94 -0.18 8.49
CA VAL A 88 -0.28 0.75 7.57
C VAL A 88 -0.84 0.48 6.19
N PHE A 89 -1.30 1.53 5.53
CA PHE A 89 -1.87 1.46 4.20
C PHE A 89 -1.16 2.41 3.23
N THR A 90 -1.25 2.09 1.94
CA THR A 90 -1.20 3.06 0.85
C THR A 90 -2.62 3.60 0.59
N PHE A 91 -2.82 4.43 -0.43
CA PHE A 91 -4.16 4.92 -0.72
C PHE A 91 -5.11 3.84 -1.24
N GLN A 92 -4.60 2.88 -2.03
CA GLN A 92 -5.42 1.82 -2.61
C GLN A 92 -5.99 0.91 -1.53
N ASP A 93 -5.13 0.32 -0.73
CA ASP A 93 -5.53 -0.66 0.28
C ASP A 93 -6.26 -0.02 1.47
N PHE A 94 -6.04 1.29 1.72
CA PHE A 94 -6.89 2.06 2.63
C PHE A 94 -8.34 2.13 2.15
N LEU A 95 -8.56 2.43 0.86
CA LEU A 95 -9.90 2.47 0.28
C LEU A 95 -10.53 1.07 0.22
N ILE A 96 -9.75 0.05 -0.12
CA ILE A 96 -10.21 -1.35 -0.06
C ILE A 96 -10.66 -1.70 1.36
N HIS A 97 -9.86 -1.36 2.36
CA HIS A 97 -10.21 -1.61 3.76
C HIS A 97 -11.46 -0.85 4.18
N THR A 98 -11.60 0.41 3.80
CA THR A 98 -12.80 1.22 4.08
C THR A 98 -14.04 0.61 3.46
N LEU A 99 -13.95 0.19 2.19
CA LEU A 99 -15.12 -0.30 1.44
C LEU A 99 -15.50 -1.75 1.75
N ALA A 100 -14.52 -2.61 2.06
CA ALA A 100 -14.74 -4.06 2.21
C ALA A 100 -14.32 -4.62 3.58
N GLY A 101 -13.66 -3.84 4.44
CA GLY A 101 -13.12 -4.32 5.71
C GLY A 101 -11.90 -5.24 5.56
N VAL A 102 -11.36 -5.40 4.35
CA VAL A 102 -10.27 -6.32 4.03
C VAL A 102 -8.95 -5.56 3.89
N ARG A 103 -7.87 -6.15 4.38
CA ARG A 103 -6.51 -5.60 4.22
C ARG A 103 -5.83 -6.30 3.05
N ALA A 104 -6.00 -5.78 1.84
CA ALA A 104 -5.40 -6.31 0.62
C ALA A 104 -4.79 -5.19 -0.21
N ILE A 105 -3.59 -5.42 -0.73
CA ILE A 105 -2.83 -4.49 -1.57
C ILE A 105 -2.40 -5.21 -2.84
N ASP A 106 -2.54 -4.59 -4.01
CA ASP A 106 -2.06 -5.24 -5.22
C ASP A 106 -0.52 -5.22 -5.33
N PHE A 107 0.05 -6.17 -6.08
CA PHE A 107 1.50 -6.33 -6.22
C PHE A 107 2.20 -5.05 -6.71
N SER A 108 1.57 -4.29 -7.61
CA SER A 108 2.17 -3.08 -8.13
C SER A 108 2.26 -1.97 -7.06
N MET A 109 1.24 -1.83 -6.22
CA MET A 109 1.25 -0.91 -5.09
C MET A 109 2.18 -1.40 -3.97
N ALA A 110 2.19 -2.73 -3.69
CA ALA A 110 3.11 -3.34 -2.73
C ALA A 110 4.58 -3.09 -3.13
N SER A 111 4.91 -3.25 -4.40
CA SER A 111 6.24 -2.94 -4.94
C SER A 111 6.67 -1.50 -4.61
N ARG A 112 5.77 -0.52 -4.73
CA ARG A 112 6.08 0.90 -4.46
C ARG A 112 6.36 1.21 -2.99
N THR A 113 6.18 0.25 -2.11
CA THR A 113 6.59 0.41 -0.70
C THR A 113 8.10 0.30 -0.50
N GLY A 114 8.80 -0.40 -1.40
CA GLY A 114 10.23 -0.74 -1.24
C GLY A 114 10.46 -1.86 -0.21
N LEU A 115 9.43 -2.68 0.06
CA LEU A 115 9.47 -3.81 1.01
C LEU A 115 9.00 -5.13 0.39
N PHE A 116 8.57 -5.11 -0.87
CA PHE A 116 7.98 -6.24 -1.57
C PHE A 116 9.03 -7.00 -2.41
N ASP A 117 9.02 -8.33 -2.30
CA ASP A 117 9.81 -9.23 -3.16
C ASP A 117 9.01 -9.56 -4.42
N CYS A 118 9.48 -9.05 -5.56
CA CYS A 118 8.80 -9.26 -6.84
C CYS A 118 9.00 -10.67 -7.41
N ASN A 119 9.93 -11.46 -6.89
CA ASN A 119 10.18 -12.83 -7.32
C ASN A 119 9.24 -13.81 -6.59
N GLU A 120 9.07 -13.58 -5.27
CA GLU A 120 8.22 -14.43 -4.42
C GLU A 120 6.77 -13.94 -4.35
N ASN A 121 6.49 -12.71 -4.83
CA ASN A 121 5.19 -12.05 -4.72
C ASN A 121 4.68 -11.91 -3.27
N SER A 122 5.59 -11.60 -2.36
CA SER A 122 5.35 -11.48 -0.92
C SER A 122 6.14 -10.32 -0.32
N TRP A 123 5.90 -10.01 0.96
CA TRP A 123 6.78 -9.11 1.69
C TRP A 123 8.15 -9.76 1.89
N SER A 124 9.22 -8.98 1.73
CA SER A 124 10.59 -9.46 1.88
C SER A 124 11.03 -9.44 3.34
N ASP A 125 11.26 -10.60 3.94
CA ASP A 125 11.82 -10.72 5.28
C ASP A 125 13.10 -9.90 5.43
N ARG A 126 13.98 -9.96 4.44
CA ARG A 126 15.25 -9.22 4.40
C ARG A 126 15.07 -7.72 4.52
N LEU A 127 14.13 -7.14 3.77
CA LEU A 127 13.85 -5.70 3.78
C LEU A 127 13.08 -5.29 5.04
N LEU A 128 12.17 -6.13 5.50
CA LEU A 128 11.43 -5.91 6.74
C LEU A 128 12.37 -5.90 7.96
N GLU A 129 13.24 -6.88 8.08
CA GLU A 129 14.24 -6.96 9.16
C GLU A 129 15.19 -5.75 9.14
N THR A 130 15.72 -5.40 7.96
CA THR A 130 16.66 -4.29 7.83
C THR A 130 16.02 -2.93 8.16
N SER A 131 14.79 -2.69 7.73
CA SER A 131 14.03 -1.48 8.04
C SER A 131 13.44 -1.51 9.46
N GLY A 132 13.29 -2.72 10.01
CA GLY A 132 12.60 -2.98 11.28
C GLY A 132 11.11 -2.65 11.23
N ILE A 133 10.49 -2.73 10.05
CA ILE A 133 9.04 -2.61 9.87
C ILE A 133 8.42 -3.98 10.13
N ARG A 134 7.33 -4.01 10.90
CA ARG A 134 6.61 -5.25 11.19
C ARG A 134 5.67 -5.60 10.04
N GLU A 135 5.79 -6.81 9.49
CA GLU A 135 4.90 -7.30 8.44
C GLU A 135 3.42 -7.22 8.82
N GLY A 136 3.07 -7.58 10.06
CA GLY A 136 1.70 -7.54 10.56
C GLY A 136 1.01 -6.17 10.49
N LEU A 137 1.74 -5.07 10.23
CA LEU A 137 1.17 -3.76 9.94
C LEU A 137 0.69 -3.63 8.50
N LEU A 138 1.25 -4.39 7.56
CA LEU A 138 1.02 -4.26 6.12
C LEU A 138 -0.20 -5.09 5.69
N SER A 139 -0.77 -4.72 4.54
CA SER A 139 -1.87 -5.45 3.91
C SER A 139 -1.35 -6.70 3.19
N GLU A 140 -2.21 -7.70 3.00
CA GLU A 140 -1.90 -8.92 2.26
C GLU A 140 -1.69 -8.61 0.76
N PRO A 141 -0.55 -8.97 0.16
CA PRO A 141 -0.31 -8.78 -1.26
C PRO A 141 -1.19 -9.71 -2.11
N VAL A 142 -1.85 -9.14 -3.11
CA VAL A 142 -2.70 -9.88 -4.06
C VAL A 142 -2.43 -9.44 -5.49
N ARG A 143 -2.84 -10.23 -6.48
CA ARG A 143 -2.75 -9.80 -7.89
C ARG A 143 -3.77 -8.70 -8.18
N GLY A 144 -3.40 -7.70 -8.98
CA GLY A 144 -4.36 -6.76 -9.57
C GLY A 144 -5.48 -7.51 -10.30
N GLY A 145 -6.72 -7.05 -10.16
CA GLY A 145 -7.91 -7.73 -10.68
C GLY A 145 -8.50 -8.79 -9.75
N THR A 146 -7.88 -9.08 -8.60
CA THR A 146 -8.44 -10.01 -7.60
C THR A 146 -9.68 -9.41 -6.93
N VAL A 147 -10.78 -10.16 -6.90
CA VAL A 147 -11.96 -9.83 -6.06
C VAL A 147 -11.58 -10.07 -4.60
N VAL A 148 -11.47 -9.01 -3.83
CA VAL A 148 -11.04 -9.06 -2.41
C VAL A 148 -12.21 -9.10 -1.43
N GLY A 149 -13.41 -8.79 -1.89
CA GLY A 149 -14.61 -8.84 -1.05
C GLY A 149 -15.82 -8.20 -1.71
N LYS A 150 -16.82 -7.97 -0.89
CA LYS A 150 -17.99 -7.15 -1.23
C LYS A 150 -17.98 -5.89 -0.39
N ILE A 151 -18.65 -4.86 -0.89
CA ILE A 151 -18.86 -3.65 -0.12
C ILE A 151 -19.58 -3.96 1.19
N ILE A 152 -19.11 -3.38 2.30
CA ILE A 152 -19.77 -3.57 3.60
C ILE A 152 -21.11 -2.81 3.64
N PRO A 153 -22.11 -3.29 4.39
CA PRO A 153 -23.48 -2.75 4.34
C PRO A 153 -23.57 -1.25 4.63
N ASN A 154 -22.80 -0.74 5.57
CA ASN A 154 -22.81 0.67 5.91
C ASN A 154 -22.33 1.54 4.74
N GLU A 155 -21.20 1.17 4.11
CA GLU A 155 -20.66 1.89 2.95
C GLU A 155 -21.58 1.77 1.72
N ALA A 156 -22.21 0.60 1.54
CA ALA A 156 -23.21 0.42 0.48
C ALA A 156 -24.39 1.39 0.65
N PHE A 157 -24.86 1.55 1.88
CA PHE A 157 -25.95 2.48 2.21
C PHE A 157 -25.53 3.94 1.98
N GLU A 158 -24.39 4.37 2.55
CA GLU A 158 -23.90 5.74 2.44
C GLU A 158 -23.62 6.18 0.98
N LEU A 159 -23.11 5.24 0.17
CA LEU A 159 -22.78 5.47 -1.24
C LEU A 159 -23.95 5.19 -2.20
N ASN A 160 -25.10 4.75 -1.67
CA ASN A 160 -26.27 4.32 -2.46
C ASN A 160 -25.91 3.27 -3.52
N LEU A 161 -25.18 2.24 -3.10
CA LEU A 161 -24.71 1.14 -3.94
C LEU A 161 -25.40 -0.18 -3.59
N PRO A 162 -25.51 -1.11 -4.55
CA PRO A 162 -25.97 -2.46 -4.26
C PRO A 162 -25.06 -3.16 -3.23
N GLN A 163 -25.63 -3.91 -2.28
CA GLN A 163 -24.86 -4.64 -1.25
C GLN A 163 -24.05 -5.82 -1.83
N ASP A 164 -24.32 -6.21 -3.06
CA ASP A 164 -23.58 -7.24 -3.79
C ASP A 164 -22.46 -6.66 -4.67
N THR A 165 -22.19 -5.35 -4.58
CA THR A 165 -21.10 -4.70 -5.29
C THR A 165 -19.75 -5.30 -4.87
N LEU A 166 -18.98 -5.80 -5.83
CA LEU A 166 -17.67 -6.40 -5.62
C LEU A 166 -16.59 -5.32 -5.47
N ILE A 167 -15.68 -5.55 -4.54
CA ILE A 167 -14.46 -4.74 -4.41
C ILE A 167 -13.29 -5.54 -5.00
N VAL A 168 -12.57 -4.90 -5.91
CA VAL A 168 -11.48 -5.51 -6.68
C VAL A 168 -10.19 -4.73 -6.45
N ALA A 169 -9.10 -5.43 -6.17
CA ALA A 169 -7.77 -4.83 -6.13
C ALA A 169 -7.45 -4.27 -7.53
N GLY A 170 -7.23 -2.97 -7.60
CA GLY A 170 -6.82 -2.29 -8.84
C GLY A 170 -5.32 -2.41 -9.06
N THR A 171 -4.70 -1.35 -9.58
CA THR A 171 -3.25 -1.28 -9.75
C THR A 171 -2.76 0.15 -9.52
N HIS A 172 -1.43 0.31 -9.46
CA HIS A 172 -0.78 1.61 -9.48
C HIS A 172 -1.24 2.43 -10.71
N ASP A 173 -1.43 3.73 -10.55
CA ASP A 173 -1.98 4.63 -11.57
C ASP A 173 -1.21 4.60 -12.90
N HIS A 174 0.12 4.49 -12.88
CA HIS A 174 0.93 4.36 -14.08
C HIS A 174 0.62 3.09 -14.86
N ILE A 175 0.32 1.96 -14.18
CA ILE A 175 -0.08 0.71 -14.84
C ILE A 175 -1.47 0.86 -15.43
N CYS A 176 -2.41 1.46 -14.68
CA CYS A 176 -3.75 1.76 -15.19
C CYS A 176 -3.68 2.64 -16.45
N ASN A 177 -2.80 3.66 -16.45
CA ASN A 177 -2.59 4.52 -17.59
C ASN A 177 -2.03 3.75 -18.79
N ALA A 178 -1.03 2.88 -18.58
CA ALA A 178 -0.46 2.05 -19.65
C ALA A 178 -1.52 1.16 -20.29
N ILE A 179 -2.31 0.46 -19.46
CA ILE A 179 -3.43 -0.37 -19.94
C ILE A 179 -4.45 0.48 -20.71
N GLY A 180 -4.81 1.65 -20.19
CA GLY A 180 -5.74 2.57 -20.83
C GLY A 180 -5.26 3.10 -22.19
N CYS A 181 -3.94 3.19 -22.38
CA CYS A 181 -3.32 3.53 -23.67
C CYS A 181 -3.13 2.33 -24.60
N GLY A 182 -3.56 1.13 -24.21
CA GLY A 182 -3.43 -0.08 -25.00
C GLY A 182 -2.04 -0.75 -24.95
N ALA A 183 -1.20 -0.37 -23.99
CA ALA A 183 0.08 -1.04 -23.73
C ALA A 183 -0.18 -2.31 -22.89
N VAL A 184 -0.50 -3.42 -23.58
CA VAL A 184 -0.80 -4.74 -23.02
C VAL A 184 0.06 -5.81 -23.63
#